data_e9b306f82b526471e1b6d151435b0eef
#
_entry.id   e9b306f82b526471e1b6d151435b0eef
#
_cell.length_a   1.000
_cell.length_b   1.000
_cell.length_c   1.000
_cell.angle_alpha   90.00
_cell.angle_beta   90.00
_cell.angle_gamma   90.00
#
_symmetry.space_group_name_H-M   'P 1'
#
loop_
_entity.id
_entity.type
_entity.pdbx_description
1 polymer ?
#
loop_
_entity_poly.entity_id
_entity_poly.type
_entity_poly.pdbx_seq_one_letter_code
_entity_poly.pdbx_strand_id
1 'polypeptide(L)'
;MKWNQRLVRFSFDDGPPHGARGWDDAVAYWESRGFRCGEAGTDRVVGRRGDWFGNLFSFDMQRLVCDLDLRCDAARRWSVQLLLEGAFQILTEWNLGELVLEPLLFRRAMLGLPPPPDLQRYREATRRASVVSSLSLTMLGGRLPEFWRQLFRQLAAPYDPPIVERIRV
;
A
#
# COMPACT_ATOMS: atom_id res chain seq x y z
N MET A 1 -6.29 9.98 -19.76
CA MET A 1 -7.37 9.02 -19.54
C MET A 1 -7.04 8.24 -18.28
N LYS A 2 -7.70 8.55 -17.13
CA LYS A 2 -7.38 7.96 -15.81
C LYS A 2 -8.36 6.83 -15.49
N TRP A 3 -8.27 5.74 -16.23
CA TRP A 3 -9.16 4.61 -16.06
C TRP A 3 -8.59 3.68 -14.99
N ASN A 4 -9.43 3.17 -14.10
CA ASN A 4 -9.06 2.16 -13.11
C ASN A 4 -8.13 2.63 -11.97
N GLN A 5 -8.47 3.78 -11.35
CA GLN A 5 -7.80 4.21 -10.12
C GLN A 5 -8.34 3.45 -8.90
N ARG A 6 -7.47 3.18 -7.93
CA ARG A 6 -7.81 2.63 -6.61
C ARG A 6 -7.24 3.53 -5.55
N LEU A 7 -8.10 3.94 -4.63
CA LEU A 7 -7.74 4.69 -3.44
C LEU A 7 -7.81 3.76 -2.23
N VAL A 8 -6.71 3.65 -1.50
CA VAL A 8 -6.66 2.98 -0.20
C VAL A 8 -6.52 4.04 0.87
N ARG A 9 -7.36 3.94 1.90
CA ARG A 9 -7.31 4.80 3.10
C ARG A 9 -7.16 3.94 4.34
N PHE A 10 -6.26 4.36 5.22
CA PHE A 10 -6.05 3.72 6.50
C PHE A 10 -5.67 4.77 7.55
N SER A 11 -6.24 4.65 8.75
CA SER A 11 -5.91 5.53 9.87
C SER A 11 -5.66 4.72 11.13
N PHE A 12 -4.74 5.21 11.99
CA PHE A 12 -4.42 4.59 13.26
C PHE A 12 -3.89 5.62 14.26
N ASP A 13 -4.08 5.34 15.56
CA ASP A 13 -3.82 6.29 16.64
C ASP A 13 -2.54 5.99 17.44
N ASP A 14 -1.86 4.86 17.22
CA ASP A 14 -0.74 4.36 18.04
C ASP A 14 0.63 4.79 17.52
N GLY A 15 0.69 5.78 16.65
CA GLY A 15 1.96 6.20 16.04
C GLY A 15 2.92 6.82 17.07
N PRO A 16 4.22 6.93 16.74
CA PRO A 16 5.19 7.62 17.56
C PRO A 16 4.75 9.06 17.81
N PRO A 17 5.20 9.68 18.91
CA PRO A 17 4.86 11.06 19.22
C PRO A 17 5.24 11.97 18.04
N HIS A 18 4.40 12.96 17.79
CA HIS A 18 4.66 13.99 16.82
C HIS A 18 5.99 14.68 17.17
N GLY A 19 7.01 14.49 16.36
CA GLY A 19 8.33 15.07 16.54
C GLY A 19 9.22 14.75 15.33
N ALA A 20 10.30 15.45 15.17
CA ALA A 20 11.18 15.31 14.01
C ALA A 20 11.55 13.84 13.72
N ARG A 21 11.86 13.05 14.73
CA ARG A 21 12.19 11.62 14.55
C ARG A 21 11.04 10.79 13.98
N GLY A 22 9.80 11.01 14.44
CA GLY A 22 8.65 10.26 13.95
C GLY A 22 8.36 10.54 12.48
N TRP A 23 8.57 11.78 12.03
CA TRP A 23 8.46 12.16 10.62
C TRP A 23 9.60 11.59 9.79
N ASP A 24 10.84 11.73 10.26
CA ASP A 24 12.02 11.21 9.57
C ASP A 24 11.91 9.69 9.36
N ASP A 25 11.49 8.97 10.39
CA ASP A 25 11.27 7.51 10.32
C ASP A 25 10.14 7.17 9.32
N ALA A 26 9.06 7.95 9.31
CA ALA A 26 7.95 7.76 8.39
C ALA A 26 8.36 8.03 6.93
N VAL A 27 9.09 9.10 6.68
CA VAL A 27 9.64 9.43 5.36
C VAL A 27 10.60 8.33 4.91
N ALA A 28 11.57 7.95 5.76
CA ALA A 28 12.54 6.89 5.46
C ALA A 28 11.86 5.55 5.14
N TYR A 29 10.78 5.21 5.87
CA TYR A 29 9.99 4.02 5.55
C TYR A 29 9.45 4.07 4.12
N TRP A 30 8.76 5.15 3.74
CA TRP A 30 8.14 5.25 2.42
C TRP A 30 9.17 5.37 1.30
N GLU A 31 10.30 6.03 1.55
CA GLU A 31 11.42 6.06 0.60
C GLU A 31 12.03 4.67 0.38
N SER A 32 12.14 3.86 1.45
CA SER A 32 12.56 2.44 1.34
C SER A 32 11.59 1.60 0.51
N ARG A 33 10.33 2.06 0.35
CA ARG A 33 9.29 1.46 -0.51
C ARG A 33 9.26 2.05 -1.92
N GLY A 34 10.27 2.84 -2.28
CA GLY A 34 10.44 3.43 -3.61
C GLY A 34 9.67 4.72 -3.87
N PHE A 35 9.07 5.31 -2.83
CA PHE A 35 8.44 6.62 -2.96
C PHE A 35 9.51 7.72 -2.95
N ARG A 36 9.33 8.71 -3.80
CA ARG A 36 10.05 9.98 -3.72
C ARG A 36 9.17 10.93 -2.89
N CYS A 37 9.56 11.12 -1.65
CA CYS A 37 8.80 11.91 -0.69
C CYS A 37 9.20 13.39 -0.74
N GLY A 38 8.23 14.28 -0.50
CA GLY A 38 8.40 15.70 -0.36
C GLY A 38 7.49 16.24 0.74
N GLU A 39 7.98 17.22 1.48
CA GLU A 39 7.20 17.90 2.50
C GLU A 39 6.09 18.73 1.85
N ALA A 40 4.87 18.62 2.37
CA ALA A 40 3.72 19.42 1.95
C ALA A 40 3.17 20.27 3.12
N GLY A 41 3.89 20.31 4.24
CA GLY A 41 3.56 21.02 5.47
C GLY A 41 4.21 20.33 6.68
N THR A 42 3.98 20.86 7.86
CA THR A 42 4.55 20.34 9.12
C THR A 42 3.92 19.02 9.57
N ASP A 43 2.74 18.70 9.06
CA ASP A 43 1.89 17.57 9.43
C ASP A 43 1.52 16.68 8.23
N ARG A 44 2.15 16.92 7.06
CA ARG A 44 1.84 16.26 5.81
C ARG A 44 3.07 15.97 4.98
N VAL A 45 3.18 14.73 4.50
CA VAL A 45 4.16 14.31 3.50
C VAL A 45 3.41 13.76 2.29
N VAL A 46 3.82 14.16 1.11
CA VAL A 46 3.35 13.60 -0.15
C VAL A 46 4.49 12.85 -0.83
N GLY A 47 4.15 11.79 -1.52
CA GLY A 47 5.15 10.99 -2.22
C GLY A 47 4.59 10.40 -3.50
N ARG A 48 5.49 10.02 -4.41
CA ARG A 48 5.13 9.31 -5.64
C ARG A 48 6.14 8.24 -5.96
N ARG A 49 5.68 7.07 -6.36
CA ARG A 49 6.53 6.01 -6.91
C ARG A 49 6.00 5.53 -8.25
N GLY A 50 6.83 4.74 -8.94
CA GLY A 50 6.51 4.18 -10.25
C GLY A 50 6.63 5.16 -11.38
N ASP A 51 6.45 4.67 -12.58
CA ASP A 51 6.49 5.43 -13.81
C ASP A 51 5.47 4.90 -14.83
N TRP A 52 5.31 5.64 -15.91
CA TRP A 52 4.35 5.30 -16.96
C TRP A 52 4.71 3.98 -17.68
N PHE A 53 6.01 3.69 -17.86
CA PHE A 53 6.45 2.43 -18.44
C PHE A 53 6.12 1.23 -17.53
N GLY A 54 6.27 1.40 -16.22
CA GLY A 54 5.83 0.41 -15.24
C GLY A 54 4.35 0.09 -15.38
N ASN A 55 3.51 1.11 -15.58
CA ASN A 55 2.08 0.91 -15.79
C ASN A 55 1.72 0.15 -17.08
N LEU A 56 2.55 0.22 -18.11
CA LEU A 56 2.28 -0.47 -19.38
C LEU A 56 2.81 -1.90 -19.42
N PHE A 57 3.96 -2.14 -18.80
CA PHE A 57 4.73 -3.36 -19.06
C PHE A 57 5.00 -4.20 -17.80
N SER A 58 4.59 -3.73 -16.61
CA SER A 58 4.83 -4.43 -15.38
C SER A 58 3.54 -4.77 -14.64
N PHE A 59 3.48 -5.99 -14.09
CA PHE A 59 2.46 -6.40 -13.11
C PHE A 59 2.97 -6.26 -11.67
N ASP A 60 4.19 -5.76 -11.49
CA ASP A 60 4.78 -5.48 -10.19
C ASP A 60 4.16 -4.20 -9.61
N MET A 61 3.42 -4.35 -8.52
CA MET A 61 2.75 -3.23 -7.85
C MET A 61 3.72 -2.10 -7.43
N GLN A 62 5.00 -2.43 -7.21
CA GLN A 62 6.01 -1.43 -6.85
C GLN A 62 6.42 -0.53 -8.03
N ARG A 63 6.19 -0.97 -9.25
CA ARG A 63 6.46 -0.20 -10.48
C ARG A 63 5.28 0.61 -10.97
N LEU A 64 4.08 0.31 -10.47
CA LEU A 64 2.89 1.07 -10.84
C LEU A 64 2.92 2.46 -10.20
N VAL A 65 2.42 3.43 -10.96
CA VAL A 65 2.30 4.80 -10.44
C VAL A 65 1.35 4.80 -9.25
N CYS A 66 1.89 5.22 -8.12
CA CYS A 66 1.16 5.33 -6.86
C CYS A 66 1.53 6.64 -6.18
N ASP A 67 0.53 7.44 -5.85
CA ASP A 67 0.68 8.64 -5.06
C ASP A 67 0.38 8.33 -3.58
N LEU A 68 1.20 8.87 -2.69
CA LEU A 68 1.07 8.81 -1.24
C LEU A 68 0.66 10.17 -0.70
N ASP A 69 -0.31 10.20 0.18
CA ASP A 69 -0.62 11.32 1.07
C ASP A 69 -0.62 10.79 2.51
N LEU A 70 0.40 11.19 3.27
CA LEU A 70 0.59 10.82 4.66
C LEU A 70 0.37 12.04 5.53
N ARG A 71 -0.45 11.90 6.57
CA ARG A 71 -0.74 12.97 7.55
C ARG A 71 -0.68 12.42 8.96
N CYS A 72 -0.30 13.30 9.89
CA CYS A 72 -0.41 13.04 11.30
C CYS A 72 -1.00 14.28 11.99
N ASP A 73 -2.17 14.14 12.59
CA ASP A 73 -2.82 15.26 13.26
C ASP A 73 -2.26 15.52 14.68
N ALA A 74 -2.70 16.61 15.29
CA ALA A 74 -2.29 16.98 16.65
C ALA A 74 -2.70 15.93 17.72
N ALA A 75 -3.69 15.11 17.44
CA ALA A 75 -4.12 13.99 18.29
C ALA A 75 -3.28 12.72 18.07
N ARG A 76 -2.22 12.80 17.25
CA ARG A 76 -1.32 11.68 16.90
C ARG A 76 -2.00 10.58 16.07
N ARG A 77 -3.08 10.91 15.41
CA ARG A 77 -3.70 10.02 14.44
C ARG A 77 -2.98 10.11 13.10
N TRP A 78 -2.44 9.00 12.67
CA TRP A 78 -1.86 8.85 11.35
C TRP A 78 -2.94 8.51 10.33
N SER A 79 -2.88 9.16 9.18
CA SER A 79 -3.73 8.87 8.02
C SER A 79 -2.86 8.63 6.80
N VAL A 80 -3.00 7.47 6.21
CA VAL A 80 -2.30 7.05 4.99
C VAL A 80 -3.31 6.94 3.85
N GLN A 81 -3.05 7.62 2.75
CA GLN A 81 -3.82 7.48 1.53
C GLN A 81 -2.87 7.08 0.39
N LEU A 82 -3.21 6.01 -0.30
CA LEU A 82 -2.48 5.54 -1.48
C LEU A 82 -3.41 5.58 -2.69
N LEU A 83 -3.07 6.37 -3.69
CA LEU A 83 -3.80 6.44 -4.94
C LEU A 83 -3.01 5.72 -6.03
N LEU A 84 -3.47 4.53 -6.40
CA LEU A 84 -2.89 3.72 -7.47
C LEU A 84 -3.49 4.08 -8.81
N GLU A 85 -2.65 4.39 -9.79
CA GLU A 85 -3.04 4.55 -11.19
C GLU A 85 -2.87 3.22 -11.93
N GLY A 86 -3.95 2.46 -12.05
CA GLY A 86 -3.98 1.18 -12.77
C GLY A 86 -4.37 1.31 -14.26
N ALA A 87 -4.02 2.42 -14.93
CA ALA A 87 -4.32 2.61 -16.34
C ALA A 87 -3.82 1.41 -17.18
N PHE A 88 -4.69 0.81 -17.96
CA PHE A 88 -4.44 -0.36 -18.81
C PHE A 88 -4.14 -1.69 -18.07
N GLN A 89 -4.21 -1.73 -16.74
CA GLN A 89 -3.94 -2.93 -15.96
C GLN A 89 -5.22 -3.58 -15.43
N ILE A 90 -5.27 -4.90 -15.47
CA ILE A 90 -6.29 -5.67 -14.75
C ILE A 90 -5.77 -5.91 -13.33
N LEU A 91 -6.32 -5.16 -12.37
CA LEU A 91 -5.97 -5.31 -10.96
C LEU A 91 -6.72 -6.51 -10.37
N THR A 92 -5.98 -7.52 -9.96
CA THR A 92 -6.50 -8.69 -9.26
C THR A 92 -6.58 -8.45 -7.75
N GLU A 93 -7.25 -9.34 -7.00
CA GLU A 93 -7.24 -9.29 -5.53
C GLU A 93 -5.81 -9.39 -4.95
N TRP A 94 -4.88 -10.08 -5.61
CA TRP A 94 -3.48 -10.14 -5.21
C TRP A 94 -2.79 -8.78 -5.27
N ASN A 95 -2.98 -8.07 -6.37
CA ASN A 95 -2.42 -6.72 -6.53
C ASN A 95 -3.02 -5.75 -5.49
N LEU A 96 -4.33 -5.80 -5.29
CA LEU A 96 -5.01 -5.00 -4.27
C LEU A 96 -4.58 -5.39 -2.87
N GLY A 97 -4.32 -6.68 -2.61
CA GLY A 97 -3.77 -7.16 -1.34
C GLY A 97 -2.41 -6.53 -1.03
N GLU A 98 -1.49 -6.43 -2.00
CA GLU A 98 -0.23 -5.72 -1.79
C GLU A 98 -0.43 -4.24 -1.46
N LEU A 99 -1.34 -3.59 -2.15
CA LEU A 99 -1.65 -2.18 -1.89
C LEU A 99 -2.24 -1.94 -0.49
N VAL A 100 -3.10 -2.85 -0.02
CA VAL A 100 -3.67 -2.84 1.34
C VAL A 100 -2.60 -3.17 2.39
N LEU A 101 -1.65 -4.03 2.06
CA LEU A 101 -0.58 -4.44 2.97
C LEU A 101 0.39 -3.29 3.31
N GLU A 102 0.63 -2.38 2.38
CA GLU A 102 1.57 -1.26 2.57
C GLU A 102 1.26 -0.42 3.83
N PRO A 103 0.06 0.14 4.03
CA PRO A 103 -0.24 0.94 5.21
C PRO A 103 -0.25 0.10 6.50
N LEU A 104 -0.58 -1.18 6.45
CA LEU A 104 -0.52 -2.07 7.61
C LEU A 104 0.92 -2.34 8.05
N LEU A 105 1.83 -2.52 7.10
CA LEU A 105 3.26 -2.65 7.39
C LEU A 105 3.87 -1.34 7.87
N PHE A 106 3.42 -0.21 7.32
CA PHE A 106 3.82 1.11 7.82
C PHE A 106 3.47 1.26 9.31
N ARG A 107 2.21 0.99 9.68
CA ARG A 107 1.80 1.03 11.10
C ARG A 107 2.70 0.15 11.98
N ARG A 108 2.96 -1.10 11.56
CA ARG A 108 3.84 -2.00 12.33
C ARG A 108 5.25 -1.43 12.50
N ALA A 109 5.81 -0.85 11.44
CA ALA A 109 7.13 -0.22 11.50
C ALA A 109 7.15 0.97 12.47
N MET A 110 6.13 1.80 12.44
CA MET A 110 6.00 2.95 13.36
C MET A 110 5.84 2.52 14.82
N LEU A 111 5.31 1.33 15.07
CA LEU A 111 5.23 0.72 16.40
C LEU A 111 6.50 -0.05 16.81
N GLY A 112 7.54 -0.05 15.97
CA GLY A 112 8.77 -0.84 16.21
C GLY A 112 8.55 -2.36 16.16
N LEU A 113 7.44 -2.82 15.58
CA LEU A 113 7.10 -4.24 15.49
C LEU A 113 7.77 -4.87 14.25
N PRO A 114 8.29 -6.11 14.36
CA PRO A 114 8.88 -6.79 13.23
C PRO A 114 7.82 -7.09 12.15
N PRO A 115 8.23 -7.22 10.87
CA PRO A 115 7.31 -7.64 9.83
C PRO A 115 6.68 -9.02 10.17
N PRO A 116 5.45 -9.28 9.69
CA PRO A 116 4.82 -10.58 9.92
C PRO A 116 5.68 -11.74 9.37
N PRO A 117 5.76 -12.88 10.05
CA PRO A 117 6.58 -14.01 9.61
C PRO A 117 6.17 -14.54 8.22
N ASP A 118 4.91 -14.48 7.87
CA ASP A 118 4.38 -14.92 6.58
C ASP A 118 4.53 -13.90 5.43
N LEU A 119 5.05 -12.71 5.70
CA LEU A 119 5.20 -11.65 4.69
C LEU A 119 6.05 -12.11 3.51
N GLN A 120 7.17 -12.74 3.77
CA GLN A 120 8.07 -13.27 2.73
C GLN A 120 7.33 -14.29 1.85
N ARG A 121 6.62 -15.23 2.47
CA ARG A 121 5.82 -16.23 1.77
C ARG A 121 4.73 -15.61 0.92
N TYR A 122 4.05 -14.59 1.43
CA TYR A 122 3.05 -13.83 0.68
C TYR A 122 3.66 -13.16 -0.55
N ARG A 123 4.78 -12.43 -0.37
CA ARG A 123 5.46 -11.75 -1.48
C ARG A 123 5.96 -12.71 -2.56
N GLU A 124 6.49 -13.86 -2.17
CA GLU A 124 6.89 -14.90 -3.12
C GLU A 124 5.69 -15.46 -3.89
N ALA A 125 4.57 -15.70 -3.22
CA ALA A 125 3.34 -16.16 -3.85
C ALA A 125 2.79 -15.11 -4.83
N THR A 126 2.75 -13.84 -4.45
CA THR A 126 2.32 -12.74 -5.31
C THR A 126 3.22 -12.60 -6.54
N ARG A 127 4.55 -12.67 -6.34
CA ARG A 127 5.50 -12.60 -7.46
C ARG A 127 5.34 -13.77 -8.42
N ARG A 128 5.14 -14.99 -7.93
CA ARG A 128 4.85 -16.15 -8.78
C ARG A 128 3.53 -15.99 -9.53
N ALA A 129 2.51 -15.51 -8.86
CA ALA A 129 1.21 -15.25 -9.47
C ALA A 129 1.27 -14.18 -10.57
N SER A 130 2.08 -13.14 -10.40
CA SER A 130 2.27 -12.09 -11.42
C SER A 130 3.09 -12.55 -12.63
N VAL A 131 3.99 -13.52 -12.48
CA VAL A 131 4.80 -14.08 -13.58
C VAL A 131 4.01 -15.09 -14.41
N VAL A 132 3.10 -15.87 -13.80
CA VAL A 132 2.34 -16.95 -14.46
C VAL A 132 1.24 -16.43 -15.37
N SER A 133 1.06 -15.14 -15.48
CA SER A 133 0.19 -14.42 -16.41
C SER A 133 -1.05 -13.78 -15.81
N SER A 134 -1.23 -12.53 -16.14
CA SER A 134 -2.47 -11.78 -15.97
C SER A 134 -3.69 -12.50 -16.59
N LEU A 135 -3.49 -13.27 -17.66
CA LEU A 135 -4.55 -14.05 -18.32
C LEU A 135 -5.00 -15.24 -17.46
N SER A 136 -4.07 -16.02 -16.91
CA SER A 136 -4.40 -17.19 -16.08
C SER A 136 -5.02 -16.78 -14.75
N LEU A 137 -4.55 -15.70 -14.13
CA LEU A 137 -5.11 -15.18 -12.89
C LEU A 137 -6.52 -14.61 -13.08
N THR A 138 -6.77 -13.98 -14.21
CA THR A 138 -8.10 -13.48 -14.56
C THR A 138 -9.06 -14.65 -14.87
N MET A 139 -8.60 -15.66 -15.57
CA MET A 139 -9.40 -16.85 -15.88
C MET A 139 -9.64 -17.76 -14.67
N LEU A 140 -8.72 -17.85 -13.72
CA LEU A 140 -8.85 -18.60 -12.47
C LEU A 140 -9.56 -17.82 -11.36
N GLY A 141 -10.11 -16.64 -11.66
CA GLY A 141 -10.87 -15.82 -10.73
C GLY A 141 -10.02 -14.96 -9.80
N GLY A 142 -8.67 -15.02 -9.87
CA GLY A 142 -7.71 -14.11 -9.23
C GLY A 142 -7.95 -13.79 -7.75
N ARG A 143 -8.72 -14.63 -7.03
CA ARG A 143 -9.11 -14.38 -5.65
C ARG A 143 -7.94 -14.62 -4.69
N LEU A 144 -7.83 -13.72 -3.74
CA LEU A 144 -6.86 -13.87 -2.65
C LEU A 144 -7.30 -15.05 -1.75
N PRO A 145 -6.43 -16.05 -1.47
CA PRO A 145 -6.74 -17.15 -0.57
C PRO A 145 -7.21 -16.64 0.81
N GLU A 146 -8.16 -17.36 1.43
CA GLU A 146 -8.75 -16.95 2.72
C GLU A 146 -7.70 -16.77 3.82
N PHE A 147 -6.65 -17.59 3.81
CA PHE A 147 -5.51 -17.43 4.72
C PHE A 147 -4.92 -16.02 4.69
N TRP A 148 -4.72 -15.43 3.49
CA TRP A 148 -4.17 -14.08 3.33
C TRP A 148 -5.17 -13.00 3.75
N ARG A 149 -6.44 -13.18 3.46
CA ARG A 149 -7.50 -12.27 3.94
C ARG A 149 -7.57 -12.25 5.46
N GLN A 150 -7.40 -13.41 6.09
CA GLN A 150 -7.38 -13.52 7.55
C GLN A 150 -6.14 -12.85 8.15
N LEU A 151 -4.96 -13.03 7.53
CA LEU A 151 -3.73 -12.32 7.92
C LEU A 151 -3.92 -10.80 7.85
N PHE A 152 -4.52 -10.28 6.78
CA PHE A 152 -4.77 -8.84 6.66
C PHE A 152 -5.72 -8.31 7.72
N ARG A 153 -6.78 -9.05 8.05
CA ARG A 153 -7.67 -8.69 9.15
C ARG A 153 -6.93 -8.66 10.49
N GLN A 154 -6.08 -9.63 10.76
CA GLN A 154 -5.27 -9.66 11.98
C GLN A 154 -4.27 -8.50 12.05
N LEU A 155 -3.65 -8.13 10.93
CA LEU A 155 -2.74 -6.97 10.88
C LEU A 155 -3.47 -5.64 11.05
N ALA A 156 -4.71 -5.53 10.60
CA ALA A 156 -5.52 -4.35 10.77
C ALA A 156 -6.04 -4.20 12.21
N ALA A 157 -6.33 -5.31 12.92
CA ALA A 157 -6.85 -5.26 14.29
C ALA A 157 -5.95 -4.45 15.25
N PRO A 158 -6.50 -3.65 16.18
CA PRO A 158 -7.92 -3.46 16.47
C PRO A 158 -8.64 -2.40 15.60
N TYR A 159 -7.99 -1.88 14.59
CA TYR A 159 -8.54 -0.84 13.71
C TYR A 159 -9.36 -1.45 12.57
N ASP A 160 -10.17 -0.60 11.95
CA ASP A 160 -10.85 -0.98 10.72
C ASP A 160 -9.82 -1.31 9.62
N PRO A 161 -10.07 -2.33 8.79
CA PRO A 161 -9.17 -2.66 7.70
C PRO A 161 -9.10 -1.49 6.69
N PRO A 162 -7.99 -1.36 5.95
CA PRO A 162 -7.87 -0.36 4.91
C PRO A 162 -9.04 -0.41 3.93
N ILE A 163 -9.64 0.75 3.68
CA ILE A 163 -10.76 0.88 2.74
C ILE A 163 -10.19 1.02 1.33
N VAL A 164 -10.67 0.19 0.41
CA VAL A 164 -10.29 0.25 -1.01
C VAL A 164 -11.47 0.73 -1.83
N GLU A 165 -11.34 1.89 -2.42
CA GLU A 165 -12.36 2.51 -3.27
C GLU A 165 -11.94 2.50 -4.74
N ARG A 166 -12.89 2.22 -5.62
CA ARG A 166 -12.72 2.44 -7.06
C ARG A 166 -13.10 3.87 -7.39
N ILE A 167 -12.14 4.68 -7.81
CA ILE A 167 -12.43 6.02 -8.30
C ILE A 167 -12.83 5.90 -9.77
N ARG A 168 -14.06 6.31 -10.06
CA ARG A 168 -14.50 6.53 -11.44
C ARG A 168 -14.27 8.01 -11.75
N VAL A 169 -13.37 8.28 -12.67
CA VAL A 169 -13.13 9.63 -13.21
C VAL A 169 -13.83 9.75 -14.55
#